data_8aee6db1a65897b68da9c7d57070fabb
#
_entry.id   8aee6db1a65897b68da9c7d57070fabb
#
_cell.length_a   1.000
_cell.length_b   1.000
_cell.length_c   1.000
_cell.angle_alpha   90.00
_cell.angle_beta   90.00
_cell.angle_gamma   90.00
#
_symmetry.space_group_name_H-M   'P 1'
#
loop_
_entity.id
_entity.type
_entity.pdbx_description
1 polymer ?
#
loop_
_entity_poly.entity_id
_entity_poly.type
_entity_poly.pdbx_seq_one_letter_code
_entity_poly.pdbx_strand_id
1 'polypeptide(L)'
;MTESRRPDPRPDRLPHEKGFHISWDQIHRDSRALAWRLQGQGPGEEGAWRAVVAVTRGGMAPAMIVSRELGIRTVDTISVKSYDHQSQAEAQVLKAPDAALMRDGAGILIV
;
A
#
# COMPACT_ATOMS: atom_id res chain seq x y z
N MET A 1 22.53 16.77 8.87
CA MET A 1 22.20 15.97 7.69
C MET A 1 22.04 16.84 6.49
N THR A 2 22.71 16.52 5.47
CA THR A 2 22.69 17.34 4.30
C THR A 2 21.78 16.83 3.20
N GLU A 3 21.34 15.60 3.34
CA GLU A 3 20.49 15.00 2.30
C GLU A 3 19.20 15.76 2.11
N SER A 4 18.62 16.25 3.20
CA SER A 4 17.38 16.98 3.11
C SER A 4 17.52 18.29 2.35
N ARG A 5 18.75 18.76 2.18
CA ARG A 5 19.00 20.00 1.47
C ARG A 5 19.48 19.79 0.06
N ARG A 6 19.54 18.57 -0.35
CA ARG A 6 19.96 18.26 -1.69
C ARG A 6 18.91 18.78 -2.67
N PRO A 7 19.32 19.47 -3.72
CA PRO A 7 18.34 19.92 -4.70
C PRO A 7 17.64 18.75 -5.37
N ASP A 8 16.45 18.99 -5.80
CA ASP A 8 15.68 18.01 -6.53
C ASP A 8 16.47 17.63 -7.79
N PRO A 9 16.78 16.34 -7.98
CA PRO A 9 17.54 15.91 -9.14
C PRO A 9 16.79 15.95 -10.45
N ARG A 10 15.50 16.28 -10.42
CA ARG A 10 14.68 16.30 -11.61
C ARG A 10 14.64 17.70 -12.21
N PRO A 11 15.49 17.99 -13.19
CA PRO A 11 15.53 19.32 -13.76
C PRO A 11 14.30 19.70 -14.54
N ASP A 12 13.51 18.71 -14.95
CA ASP A 12 12.30 18.93 -15.71
C ASP A 12 11.08 19.19 -14.85
N ARG A 13 11.30 19.25 -13.53
CA ARG A 13 10.19 19.43 -12.62
C ARG A 13 9.58 20.80 -12.77
N LEU A 14 8.27 20.85 -12.96
CA LEU A 14 7.56 22.09 -13.11
C LEU A 14 7.41 22.80 -11.77
N PRO A 15 7.38 24.13 -11.76
CA PRO A 15 7.29 24.88 -10.50
C PRO A 15 6.08 24.52 -9.65
N HIS A 16 4.99 24.11 -10.25
CA HIS A 16 3.79 23.77 -9.50
C HIS A 16 3.85 22.33 -8.94
N GLU A 17 4.82 21.54 -9.36
CA GLU A 17 5.00 20.20 -8.86
C GLU A 17 5.87 20.23 -7.62
N LYS A 18 5.28 20.61 -6.53
CA LYS A 18 6.02 20.69 -5.29
C LYS A 18 6.25 19.32 -4.72
N GLY A 19 7.44 19.12 -4.17
CA GLY A 19 7.73 17.89 -3.48
C GLY A 19 7.06 17.85 -2.13
N PHE A 20 6.62 16.67 -1.76
CA PHE A 20 6.12 16.43 -0.42
C PHE A 20 7.14 15.63 0.34
N HIS A 21 7.42 16.05 1.55
CA HIS A 21 8.23 15.25 2.44
C HIS A 21 7.30 14.61 3.45
N ILE A 22 7.13 13.32 3.32
CA ILE A 22 6.31 12.56 4.25
C ILE A 22 7.24 11.73 5.09
N SER A 23 7.23 11.97 6.38
CA SER A 23 8.10 11.25 7.29
C SER A 23 7.53 9.86 7.59
N TRP A 24 8.38 8.97 8.08
CA TRP A 24 7.93 7.67 8.54
C TRP A 24 6.95 7.80 9.70
N ASP A 25 7.15 8.78 10.57
CA ASP A 25 6.19 9.04 11.65
C ASP A 25 4.81 9.35 11.09
N GLN A 26 4.76 10.13 10.04
CA GLN A 26 3.48 10.48 9.44
C GLN A 26 2.82 9.28 8.78
N ILE A 27 3.61 8.46 8.08
CA ILE A 27 3.08 7.24 7.47
C ILE A 27 2.53 6.32 8.55
N HIS A 28 3.25 6.17 9.65
CA HIS A 28 2.83 5.32 10.74
C HIS A 28 1.51 5.82 11.34
N ARG A 29 1.45 7.11 11.64
CA ARG A 29 0.26 7.70 12.24
C ARG A 29 -0.94 7.61 11.31
N ASP A 30 -0.75 7.92 10.04
CA ASP A 30 -1.85 7.92 9.08
C ASP A 30 -2.33 6.51 8.78
N SER A 31 -1.42 5.56 8.74
CA SER A 31 -1.78 4.16 8.53
C SER A 31 -2.59 3.63 9.71
N ARG A 32 -2.24 4.01 10.93
CA ARG A 32 -3.01 3.63 12.10
C ARG A 32 -4.41 4.26 12.06
N ALA A 33 -4.49 5.51 11.67
CA ALA A 33 -5.78 6.19 11.55
C ALA A 33 -6.66 5.52 10.49
N LEU A 34 -6.05 5.11 9.38
CA LEU A 34 -6.77 4.38 8.36
C LEU A 34 -7.29 3.05 8.88
N ALA A 35 -6.46 2.32 9.62
CA ALA A 35 -6.88 1.05 10.20
C ALA A 35 -8.09 1.24 11.13
N TRP A 36 -8.08 2.28 11.93
CA TRP A 36 -9.19 2.54 12.83
C TRP A 36 -10.49 2.82 12.08
N ARG A 37 -10.41 3.47 10.93
CA ARG A 37 -11.59 3.68 10.09
C ARG A 37 -12.11 2.38 9.47
N LEU A 38 -11.21 1.44 9.21
CA LEU A 38 -11.56 0.17 8.61
C LEU A 38 -12.06 -0.84 9.63
N GLN A 39 -11.78 -0.62 10.89
CA GLN A 39 -12.14 -1.56 11.93
C GLN A 39 -13.66 -1.73 11.97
N GLY A 40 -14.10 -2.97 11.93
CA GLY A 40 -15.52 -3.27 11.97
C GLY A 40 -16.25 -3.05 10.66
N GLN A 41 -15.55 -2.72 9.58
CA GLN A 41 -16.16 -2.44 8.28
C GLN A 41 -16.04 -3.60 7.30
N GLY A 42 -15.43 -4.69 7.70
CA GLY A 42 -15.26 -5.83 6.82
C GLY A 42 -16.51 -6.66 6.65
N PRO A 43 -16.51 -7.57 5.69
CA PRO A 43 -17.68 -8.42 5.43
C PRO A 43 -17.79 -9.60 6.38
N GLY A 44 -16.79 -9.84 7.20
CA GLY A 44 -16.79 -10.98 8.10
C GLY A 44 -17.61 -10.74 9.35
N GLU A 45 -17.58 -11.72 10.23
CA GLU A 45 -18.28 -11.65 11.49
C GLU A 45 -17.78 -10.48 12.31
N GLU A 46 -18.70 -9.70 12.84
CA GLU A 46 -18.42 -8.47 13.58
C GLU A 46 -17.60 -7.46 12.76
N GLY A 47 -17.74 -7.51 11.44
CA GLY A 47 -17.06 -6.59 10.57
C GLY A 47 -15.59 -6.90 10.38
N ALA A 48 -15.17 -8.13 10.59
CA ALA A 48 -13.78 -8.51 10.51
C ALA A 48 -13.26 -8.53 9.07
N TRP A 49 -11.99 -8.20 8.95
CA TRP A 49 -11.24 -8.37 7.70
C TRP A 49 -10.39 -9.63 7.83
N ARG A 50 -10.25 -10.35 6.73
CA ARG A 50 -9.63 -11.67 6.76
C ARG A 50 -8.14 -11.65 6.51
N ALA A 51 -7.70 -10.78 5.61
CA ALA A 51 -6.30 -10.76 5.23
C ALA A 51 -5.94 -9.41 4.62
N VAL A 52 -4.64 -9.15 4.54
CA VAL A 52 -4.09 -7.96 3.88
C VAL A 52 -3.18 -8.43 2.78
N VAL A 53 -3.31 -7.82 1.61
CA VAL A 53 -2.38 -8.04 0.50
C VAL A 53 -1.71 -6.71 0.19
N ALA A 54 -0.40 -6.69 0.34
CA ALA A 54 0.38 -5.48 0.07
C ALA A 54 0.82 -5.44 -1.38
N VAL A 55 0.63 -4.30 -2.02
CA VAL A 55 1.17 -4.09 -3.36
C VAL A 55 2.62 -3.64 -3.21
N THR A 56 3.53 -4.51 -3.61
CA THR A 56 4.95 -4.23 -3.42
C THR A 56 5.39 -3.15 -4.39
N ARG A 57 6.32 -2.37 -4.00
CA ARG A 57 6.90 -2.32 -2.67
C ARG A 57 6.23 -1.26 -1.79
N GLY A 58 5.57 -0.29 -2.42
CA GLY A 58 5.06 0.89 -1.70
C GLY A 58 4.04 0.56 -0.63
N GLY A 59 3.27 -0.50 -0.83
CA GLY A 59 2.24 -0.87 0.14
C GLY A 59 2.75 -1.66 1.34
N MET A 60 4.02 -2.07 1.33
CA MET A 60 4.50 -2.97 2.37
C MET A 60 4.53 -2.34 3.75
N ALA A 61 5.02 -1.11 3.86
CA ALA A 61 5.08 -0.46 5.16
C ALA A 61 3.67 -0.16 5.71
N PRO A 62 2.78 0.49 4.96
CA PRO A 62 1.44 0.71 5.48
C PRO A 62 0.67 -0.58 5.71
N ALA A 63 0.87 -1.61 4.89
CA ALA A 63 0.20 -2.89 5.10
C ALA A 63 0.59 -3.52 6.44
N MET A 64 1.85 -3.43 6.80
CA MET A 64 2.31 -3.96 8.07
C MET A 64 1.63 -3.25 9.24
N ILE A 65 1.53 -1.94 9.15
CA ILE A 65 0.93 -1.15 10.21
C ILE A 65 -0.57 -1.44 10.32
N VAL A 66 -1.25 -1.44 9.18
CA VAL A 66 -2.69 -1.70 9.15
C VAL A 66 -3.01 -3.09 9.68
N SER A 67 -2.26 -4.10 9.24
CA SER A 67 -2.52 -5.47 9.67
C SER A 67 -2.32 -5.62 11.17
N ARG A 68 -1.31 -4.99 11.73
CA ARG A 68 -1.09 -5.05 13.16
C ARG A 68 -2.19 -4.36 13.95
N GLU A 69 -2.59 -3.17 13.50
CA GLU A 69 -3.65 -2.44 14.20
C GLU A 69 -4.97 -3.19 14.17
N LEU A 70 -5.26 -3.86 13.07
CA LEU A 70 -6.49 -4.62 12.92
C LEU A 70 -6.41 -6.05 13.47
N GLY A 71 -5.23 -6.44 13.92
CA GLY A 71 -5.04 -7.79 14.43
C GLY A 71 -5.09 -8.86 13.35
N ILE A 72 -4.81 -8.50 12.12
CA ILE A 72 -4.83 -9.44 10.99
C ILE A 72 -3.44 -10.04 10.87
N ARG A 73 -3.34 -11.35 11.00
CA ARG A 73 -2.05 -12.04 10.91
C ARG A 73 -1.74 -12.54 9.52
N THR A 74 -2.77 -12.69 8.68
CA THR A 74 -2.58 -13.21 7.32
C THR A 74 -2.26 -12.06 6.39
N VAL A 75 -1.02 -12.00 5.94
CA VAL A 75 -0.54 -10.95 5.04
C VAL A 75 0.20 -11.60 3.89
N ASP A 76 -0.12 -11.17 2.69
CA ASP A 76 0.55 -11.64 1.48
C ASP A 76 0.91 -10.43 0.64
N THR A 77 1.53 -10.66 -0.50
CA THR A 77 1.96 -9.59 -1.38
C THR A 77 1.57 -9.87 -2.81
N ILE A 78 1.41 -8.80 -3.55
CA ILE A 78 1.26 -8.88 -5.00
C ILE A 78 2.28 -7.94 -5.62
N SER A 79 2.99 -8.40 -6.63
CA SER A 79 3.96 -7.60 -7.34
C SER A 79 3.50 -7.41 -8.76
N VAL A 80 3.40 -6.17 -9.18
CA VAL A 80 2.89 -5.81 -10.48
C VAL A 80 3.88 -4.91 -11.18
N LYS A 81 4.10 -5.15 -12.45
CA LYS A 81 4.94 -4.32 -13.29
C LYS A 81 4.08 -3.68 -14.35
N SER A 82 4.21 -2.38 -14.50
CA SER A 82 3.56 -1.67 -15.59
C SER A 82 4.46 -1.68 -16.80
N TYR A 83 3.90 -2.03 -17.94
CA TYR A 83 4.61 -1.79 -19.18
C TYR A 83 4.30 -0.38 -19.62
N ASP A 84 5.30 0.43 -19.52
CA ASP A 84 5.18 1.80 -19.88
C ASP A 84 5.47 1.94 -21.36
N HIS A 85 4.53 1.59 -22.16
CA HIS A 85 4.64 1.95 -23.55
C HIS A 85 3.55 2.93 -23.82
N GLN A 86 3.96 3.96 -24.33
CA GLN A 86 3.26 5.06 -24.84
C GLN A 86 1.77 4.96 -24.94
N SER A 87 1.26 3.87 -25.39
CA SER A 87 -0.15 3.83 -25.68
C SER A 87 -0.93 3.03 -24.68
N GLN A 88 -0.29 2.24 -23.85
CA GLN A 88 -1.04 1.39 -22.97
C GLN A 88 -0.25 0.95 -21.80
N ALA A 89 -0.79 1.20 -20.66
CA ALA A 89 -0.27 0.66 -19.43
C ALA A 89 -0.91 -0.70 -19.20
N GLU A 90 -0.26 -1.74 -19.65
CA GLU A 90 -0.68 -3.06 -19.28
C GLU A 90 0.07 -3.46 -18.04
N ALA A 91 -0.66 -3.95 -17.07
CA ALA A 91 -0.07 -4.46 -15.86
C ALA A 91 0.26 -5.92 -16.03
N GLN A 92 1.47 -6.28 -15.65
CA GLN A 92 1.88 -7.67 -15.62
C GLN A 92 2.10 -8.07 -14.18
N VAL A 93 1.46 -9.15 -13.78
CA VAL A 93 1.63 -9.66 -12.43
C VAL A 93 2.90 -10.48 -12.39
N LEU A 94 3.86 -10.02 -11.59
CA LEU A 94 5.13 -10.71 -11.42
C LEU A 94 5.05 -11.74 -10.30
N LYS A 95 4.25 -11.46 -9.29
CA LYS A 95 4.02 -12.37 -8.18
C LYS A 95 2.57 -12.22 -7.75
N ALA A 96 1.83 -13.30 -7.80
CA ALA A 96 0.44 -13.29 -7.36
C ALA A 96 0.35 -13.73 -5.91
N PRO A 97 -0.64 -13.26 -5.16
CA PRO A 97 -0.88 -13.78 -3.84
C PRO A 97 -1.40 -15.22 -3.92
N ASP A 98 -1.33 -15.91 -2.79
CA ASP A 98 -1.81 -17.28 -2.71
C ASP A 98 -3.29 -17.35 -3.06
N ALA A 99 -3.63 -18.19 -4.03
CA ALA A 99 -5.00 -18.33 -4.48
C ALA A 99 -5.92 -18.82 -3.37
N ALA A 100 -5.43 -19.71 -2.52
CA ALA A 100 -6.21 -20.23 -1.41
C ALA A 100 -6.52 -19.12 -0.39
N LEU A 101 -5.63 -18.17 -0.25
CA LEU A 101 -5.85 -17.03 0.60
C LEU A 101 -6.86 -16.08 -0.02
N MET A 102 -6.75 -15.84 -1.31
CA MET A 102 -7.58 -14.84 -1.97
C MET A 102 -9.04 -15.28 -2.09
N ARG A 103 -9.28 -16.53 -2.41
CA ARG A 103 -10.63 -17.01 -2.65
C ARG A 103 -11.35 -16.11 -3.64
N ASP A 104 -12.51 -15.57 -3.25
CA ASP A 104 -13.28 -14.63 -4.07
C ASP A 104 -12.90 -13.17 -3.80
N GLY A 105 -11.90 -12.94 -2.97
CA GLY A 105 -11.46 -11.60 -2.63
C GLY A 105 -12.21 -10.95 -1.48
N ALA A 106 -13.28 -11.56 -1.00
CA ALA A 106 -14.04 -10.96 0.09
C ALA A 106 -13.21 -10.93 1.37
N GLY A 107 -13.25 -9.80 2.07
CA GLY A 107 -12.52 -9.65 3.32
C GLY A 107 -11.03 -9.40 3.16
N ILE A 108 -10.57 -9.14 1.96
CA ILE A 108 -9.17 -8.84 1.68
C ILE A 108 -9.00 -7.32 1.57
N LEU A 109 -8.07 -6.78 2.34
CA LEU A 109 -7.65 -5.39 2.18
C LEU A 109 -6.42 -5.35 1.28
N ILE A 110 -6.47 -4.55 0.25
CA ILE A 110 -5.33 -4.35 -0.65
C ILE A 110 -4.74 -2.98 -0.34
N VAL A 111 -3.47 -2.99 -0.02
CA VAL A 111 -2.78 -1.78 0.44
C VAL A 111 -1.60 -1.47 -0.47
#